data_f38cca8355905258d61c2823580e14d6
#
_entry.id   f38cca8355905258d61c2823580e14d6
#
_cell.length_a   1.000
_cell.length_b   1.000
_cell.length_c   1.000
_cell.angle_alpha   90.00
_cell.angle_beta   90.00
_cell.angle_gamma   90.00
#
_symmetry.space_group_name_H-M   'P 1'
#
loop_
_entity.id
_entity.type
_entity.pdbx_description
1 polymer ?
#
loop_
_entity_poly.entity_id
_entity_poly.type
_entity_poly.pdbx_seq_one_letter_code
_entity_poly.pdbx_strand_id
1 'polypeptide(L)'
;MEPLAAWAPWPLTLAPLVECREPNDLGVALDIGTTTLRLLLIRLSDGAIVGEAGAYNPQISKGADVISRIVAAEKGRLSELASAIRQAVLSMLDEAARGLDVGRIAGYVVAGNVTMIHLLLSEDPSGIRRVPSEPRSLAFPPVDAAALGWPGRAAAPVHTIPGAGGWVGGDILAGAVRAGFSRAAETALYVDLGTNGEIVFGNAEFALACACSAGPAFEGGGIRCGMRADRGAVDGAVIDGESGAIELSVIGGGRVRGLCGSGLISLADTLFRAGWIDRSGRLTARLPAERRMEGKWGAALALSADQRVALWERDLASLIRAKAAVFAGIRSLVNSLGPGGPGVERAVVSGNFGRYLNLPAAVGIGLLPDIPLGRYGYIDNGSLEGAALSLLSREFFDEVARYLTRVTYVDLSDLPGYMDEFVGASFLPHTSPDLLRMG
;
A
#
# COMPACT_ATOMS: atom_id res chain seq x y z
N MET A 1 -15.49 -7.98 0.69
CA MET A 1 -15.10 -7.35 1.97
C MET A 1 -16.06 -6.21 2.25
N GLU A 2 -16.52 -6.06 3.47
CA GLU A 2 -17.34 -4.92 3.86
C GLU A 2 -16.45 -3.67 4.04
N PRO A 3 -16.92 -2.48 3.62
CA PRO A 3 -16.18 -1.26 3.88
C PRO A 3 -16.03 -1.05 5.40
N LEU A 4 -14.88 -0.58 5.82
CA LEU A 4 -14.50 -0.44 7.24
C LEU A 4 -15.45 0.44 8.07
N ALA A 5 -16.36 1.19 7.46
CA ALA A 5 -17.41 1.95 8.15
C ALA A 5 -18.21 1.12 9.18
N ALA A 6 -18.25 -0.22 9.00
CA ALA A 6 -18.90 -1.14 9.92
C ALA A 6 -18.03 -1.51 11.15
N TRP A 7 -16.70 -1.23 11.15
CA TRP A 7 -15.76 -1.80 12.13
C TRP A 7 -15.32 -0.89 13.26
N ALA A 8 -15.42 0.35 13.18
CA ALA A 8 -15.31 1.47 14.12
C ALA A 8 -14.86 2.72 13.37
N PRO A 9 -15.78 3.45 12.75
CA PRO A 9 -15.43 4.73 12.15
C PRO A 9 -14.88 5.62 13.26
N TRP A 10 -13.81 6.36 12.94
CA TRP A 10 -13.40 7.45 13.80
C TRP A 10 -14.59 8.40 13.92
N PRO A 11 -15.10 8.69 15.13
CA PRO A 11 -16.18 9.66 15.30
C PRO A 11 -15.62 11.03 14.91
N LEU A 12 -15.95 11.48 13.69
CA LEU A 12 -15.46 12.75 13.19
C LEU A 12 -16.19 13.89 13.89
N THR A 13 -15.52 14.51 14.86
CA THR A 13 -15.88 15.85 15.32
C THR A 13 -15.06 16.84 14.49
N LEU A 14 -15.74 17.67 13.69
CA LEU A 14 -15.08 18.70 12.90
C LEU A 14 -14.43 19.73 13.82
N ALA A 15 -13.14 19.64 14.01
CA ALA A 15 -12.28 20.58 14.69
C ALA A 15 -10.94 20.64 13.92
N PRO A 16 -10.90 21.34 12.77
CA PRO A 16 -9.77 21.29 11.86
C PRO A 16 -8.45 21.58 12.55
N LEU A 17 -7.40 20.88 12.10
CA LEU A 17 -6.03 21.08 12.57
C LEU A 17 -5.54 22.49 12.25
N VAL A 18 -5.98 23.03 11.12
CA VAL A 18 -5.69 24.38 10.64
C VAL A 18 -6.88 25.31 10.88
N GLU A 19 -6.61 26.60 11.06
CA GLU A 19 -7.66 27.57 11.41
C GLU A 19 -8.64 27.78 10.25
N CYS A 20 -9.90 27.42 10.46
CA CYS A 20 -11.02 27.72 9.56
C CYS A 20 -11.63 29.08 9.98
N ARG A 21 -11.44 30.12 9.18
CA ARG A 21 -11.95 31.50 9.45
C ARG A 21 -13.23 31.78 8.73
N GLU A 22 -13.44 31.17 7.57
CA GLU A 22 -14.60 31.39 6.72
C GLU A 22 -15.21 30.07 6.23
N PRO A 23 -16.52 30.04 5.92
CA PRO A 23 -17.22 28.82 5.51
C PRO A 23 -16.64 28.12 4.29
N ASN A 24 -15.99 28.88 3.41
CA ASN A 24 -15.38 28.35 2.17
C ASN A 24 -13.86 28.16 2.28
N ASP A 25 -13.29 28.16 3.49
CA ASP A 25 -11.89 27.83 3.65
C ASP A 25 -11.62 26.39 3.28
N LEU A 26 -10.51 26.19 2.58
CA LEU A 26 -10.09 24.93 2.03
C LEU A 26 -8.90 24.37 2.82
N GLY A 27 -8.78 23.06 2.81
CA GLY A 27 -7.59 22.37 3.28
C GLY A 27 -7.22 21.27 2.29
N VAL A 28 -5.96 20.86 2.31
CA VAL A 28 -5.42 19.85 1.40
C VAL A 28 -4.91 18.66 2.19
N ALA A 29 -5.41 17.47 1.86
CA ALA A 29 -4.85 16.23 2.30
C ALA A 29 -4.05 15.58 1.17
N LEU A 30 -2.83 15.14 1.46
CA LEU A 30 -1.89 14.56 0.50
C LEU A 30 -1.40 13.20 0.98
N ASP A 31 -1.37 12.25 0.07
CA ASP A 31 -0.63 11.00 0.17
C ASP A 31 0.51 11.02 -0.85
N ILE A 32 1.75 11.04 -0.35
CA ILE A 32 2.97 11.05 -1.17
C ILE A 32 3.58 9.65 -1.16
N GLY A 33 3.04 8.78 -2.01
CA GLY A 33 3.56 7.44 -2.19
C GLY A 33 4.81 7.36 -3.07
N THR A 34 5.50 6.24 -3.03
CA THR A 34 6.67 5.97 -3.88
C THR A 34 6.31 5.98 -5.36
N THR A 35 5.16 5.42 -5.73
CA THR A 35 4.73 5.26 -7.13
C THR A 35 3.68 6.28 -7.52
N THR A 36 2.77 6.62 -6.63
CA THR A 36 1.62 7.50 -6.90
C THR A 36 1.51 8.60 -5.85
N LEU A 37 0.98 9.73 -6.28
CA LEU A 37 0.57 10.85 -5.43
C LEU A 37 -0.96 10.94 -5.49
N ARG A 38 -1.60 11.24 -4.37
CA ARG A 38 -3.05 11.47 -4.28
C ARG A 38 -3.32 12.72 -3.47
N LEU A 39 -4.33 13.48 -3.89
CA LEU A 39 -4.70 14.76 -3.30
C LEU A 39 -6.21 14.83 -3.14
N LEU A 40 -6.65 15.28 -1.97
CA LEU A 40 -8.02 15.74 -1.73
C LEU A 40 -8.00 17.22 -1.37
N LEU A 41 -8.86 18.00 -2.02
CA LEU A 41 -9.18 19.36 -1.65
C LEU A 41 -10.50 19.34 -0.87
N ILE A 42 -10.47 19.81 0.37
CA ILE A 42 -11.55 19.62 1.34
C ILE A 42 -12.02 20.96 1.86
N ARG A 43 -13.33 21.19 1.90
CA ARG A 43 -13.91 22.35 2.57
C ARG A 43 -13.93 22.11 4.08
N LEU A 44 -13.26 22.99 4.83
CA LEU A 44 -13.02 22.78 6.26
C LEU A 44 -14.26 22.91 7.13
N SER A 45 -15.26 23.68 6.69
CA SER A 45 -16.47 23.94 7.48
C SER A 45 -17.40 22.75 7.61
N ASP A 46 -17.40 21.83 6.64
CA ASP A 46 -18.30 20.66 6.59
C ASP A 46 -17.61 19.34 6.21
N GLY A 47 -16.32 19.39 5.91
CA GLY A 47 -15.54 18.20 5.52
C GLY A 47 -15.83 17.70 4.09
N ALA A 48 -16.55 18.47 3.27
CA ALA A 48 -16.87 18.07 1.91
C ALA A 48 -15.62 18.02 1.03
N ILE A 49 -15.40 16.93 0.32
CA ILE A 49 -14.40 16.82 -0.73
C ILE A 49 -14.92 17.62 -1.93
N VAL A 50 -14.22 18.70 -2.26
CA VAL A 50 -14.60 19.63 -3.34
C VAL A 50 -13.72 19.49 -4.57
N GLY A 51 -12.64 18.71 -4.47
CA GLY A 51 -11.75 18.35 -5.57
C GLY A 51 -10.85 17.20 -5.21
N GLU A 52 -10.45 16.44 -6.21
CA GLU A 52 -9.49 15.36 -6.08
C GLU A 52 -8.58 15.32 -7.30
N ALA A 53 -7.35 14.87 -7.10
CA ALA A 53 -6.40 14.63 -8.18
C ALA A 53 -5.45 13.49 -7.82
N GLY A 54 -4.87 12.89 -8.85
CA GLY A 54 -3.89 11.83 -8.69
C GLY A 54 -2.87 11.84 -9.82
N ALA A 55 -1.61 11.59 -9.47
CA ALA A 55 -0.52 11.57 -10.43
C ALA A 55 0.45 10.41 -10.16
N TYR A 56 1.24 10.02 -11.16
CA TYR A 56 2.44 9.24 -10.91
C TYR A 56 3.49 10.11 -10.22
N ASN A 57 4.22 9.52 -9.28
CA ASN A 57 5.35 10.22 -8.66
C ASN A 57 6.45 10.45 -9.71
N PRO A 58 6.74 11.71 -10.10
CA PRO A 58 7.70 12.02 -11.17
C PRO A 58 9.13 11.62 -10.83
N GLN A 59 9.42 11.37 -9.55
CA GLN A 59 10.73 10.92 -9.10
C GLN A 59 11.11 9.55 -9.65
N ILE A 60 10.15 8.78 -10.22
CA ILE A 60 10.43 7.48 -10.84
C ILE A 60 11.49 7.57 -11.95
N SER A 61 11.59 8.73 -12.62
CA SER A 61 12.62 9.00 -13.62
C SER A 61 14.05 9.14 -13.05
N LYS A 62 14.16 9.32 -11.73
CA LYS A 62 15.41 9.51 -10.99
C LYS A 62 15.76 8.32 -10.10
N GLY A 63 14.76 7.51 -9.75
CA GLY A 63 14.87 6.29 -8.95
C GLY A 63 13.53 5.56 -8.92
N ALA A 64 13.53 4.30 -9.33
CA ALA A 64 12.32 3.50 -9.43
C ALA A 64 11.71 3.15 -8.05
N ASP A 65 12.54 3.10 -7.04
CA ASP A 65 12.19 2.74 -5.65
C ASP A 65 12.80 3.72 -4.64
N VAL A 66 12.49 3.52 -3.37
CA VAL A 66 12.95 4.34 -2.24
C VAL A 66 14.48 4.38 -2.16
N ILE A 67 15.14 3.21 -2.25
CA ILE A 67 16.59 3.09 -2.11
C ILE A 67 17.30 3.83 -3.25
N SER A 68 16.87 3.64 -4.48
CA SER A 68 17.45 4.32 -5.64
C SER A 68 17.29 5.85 -5.57
N ARG A 69 16.21 6.37 -4.94
CA ARG A 69 16.02 7.81 -4.68
C ARG A 69 16.94 8.33 -3.59
N ILE A 70 17.16 7.57 -2.51
CA ILE A 70 18.15 7.92 -1.49
C ILE A 70 19.54 8.02 -2.14
N VAL A 71 19.94 7.02 -2.94
CA VAL A 71 21.22 7.05 -3.67
C VAL A 71 21.31 8.24 -4.64
N ALA A 72 20.20 8.61 -5.30
CA ALA A 72 20.18 9.79 -6.16
C ALA A 72 20.36 11.08 -5.36
N ALA A 73 19.74 11.20 -4.18
CA ALA A 73 19.92 12.33 -3.26
C ALA A 73 21.38 12.46 -2.79
N GLU A 74 22.00 11.35 -2.39
CA GLU A 74 23.44 11.29 -2.01
C GLU A 74 24.37 11.73 -3.14
N LYS A 75 23.98 11.51 -4.38
CA LYS A 75 24.69 11.97 -5.59
C LYS A 75 24.38 13.45 -5.94
N GLY A 76 23.83 14.23 -5.00
CA GLY A 76 23.60 15.66 -5.16
C GLY A 76 22.29 16.02 -5.88
N ARG A 77 21.35 15.04 -6.07
CA ARG A 77 20.08 15.29 -6.78
C ARG A 77 18.89 15.56 -5.85
N LEU A 78 19.14 15.85 -4.57
CA LEU A 78 18.11 16.11 -3.57
C LEU A 78 17.16 17.24 -3.99
N SER A 79 17.70 18.36 -4.46
CA SER A 79 16.88 19.50 -4.91
C SER A 79 16.02 19.19 -6.13
N GLU A 80 16.52 18.37 -7.06
CA GLU A 80 15.75 17.91 -8.22
C GLU A 80 14.57 17.01 -7.78
N LEU A 81 14.82 16.08 -6.85
CA LEU A 81 13.81 15.18 -6.31
C LEU A 81 12.73 15.96 -5.55
N ALA A 82 13.12 16.92 -4.71
CA ALA A 82 12.20 17.79 -3.99
C ALA A 82 11.34 18.64 -4.95
N SER A 83 11.98 19.30 -5.91
CA SER A 83 11.28 20.10 -6.90
C SER A 83 10.27 19.30 -7.71
N ALA A 84 10.61 18.06 -8.08
CA ALA A 84 9.72 17.18 -8.84
C ALA A 84 8.42 16.88 -8.09
N ILE A 85 8.48 16.54 -6.78
CA ILE A 85 7.27 16.33 -5.96
C ILE A 85 6.47 17.63 -5.85
N ARG A 86 7.14 18.75 -5.51
CA ARG A 86 6.47 20.05 -5.28
C ARG A 86 5.72 20.52 -6.52
N GLN A 87 6.31 20.37 -7.70
CA GLN A 87 5.68 20.71 -8.98
C GLN A 87 4.51 19.76 -9.32
N ALA A 88 4.64 18.47 -9.03
CA ALA A 88 3.54 17.55 -9.23
C ALA A 88 2.33 17.90 -8.36
N VAL A 89 2.55 18.26 -7.09
CA VAL A 89 1.49 18.72 -6.20
C VAL A 89 0.83 20.01 -6.73
N LEU A 90 1.60 20.96 -7.24
CA LEU A 90 1.04 22.17 -7.90
C LEU A 90 0.12 21.80 -9.06
N SER A 91 0.57 20.93 -9.96
CA SER A 91 -0.25 20.47 -11.09
C SER A 91 -1.53 19.75 -10.64
N MET A 92 -1.45 18.96 -9.56
CA MET A 92 -2.60 18.30 -8.98
C MET A 92 -3.58 19.29 -8.33
N LEU A 93 -3.06 20.35 -7.68
CA LEU A 93 -3.89 21.43 -7.13
C LEU A 93 -4.62 22.20 -8.23
N ASP A 94 -3.95 22.51 -9.34
CA ASP A 94 -4.58 23.16 -10.49
C ASP A 94 -5.72 22.29 -11.07
N GLU A 95 -5.54 20.98 -11.08
CA GLU A 95 -6.57 20.04 -11.51
C GLU A 95 -7.74 19.96 -10.52
N ALA A 96 -7.45 19.78 -9.22
CA ALA A 96 -8.46 19.59 -8.18
C ALA A 96 -9.25 20.89 -7.89
N ALA A 97 -8.60 22.04 -8.02
CA ALA A 97 -9.19 23.34 -7.67
C ALA A 97 -9.95 24.03 -8.81
N ARG A 98 -10.32 23.33 -9.86
CA ARG A 98 -11.00 23.92 -11.02
C ARG A 98 -12.14 24.87 -10.62
N GLY A 99 -11.89 26.17 -10.77
CA GLY A 99 -12.86 27.23 -10.46
C GLY A 99 -12.96 27.60 -8.96
N LEU A 100 -12.13 27.04 -8.10
CA LEU A 100 -12.01 27.40 -6.69
C LEU A 100 -10.83 28.36 -6.46
N ASP A 101 -10.96 29.23 -5.46
CA ASP A 101 -9.90 30.14 -5.05
C ASP A 101 -8.87 29.41 -4.16
N VAL A 102 -7.73 29.04 -4.74
CA VAL A 102 -6.62 28.40 -4.01
C VAL A 102 -6.00 29.30 -2.94
N GLY A 103 -6.19 30.62 -3.00
CA GLY A 103 -5.78 31.55 -1.95
C GLY A 103 -6.51 31.32 -0.62
N ARG A 104 -7.62 30.58 -0.64
CA ARG A 104 -8.39 30.19 0.54
C ARG A 104 -7.89 28.88 1.20
N ILE A 105 -6.85 28.26 0.69
CA ILE A 105 -6.24 27.08 1.33
C ILE A 105 -5.62 27.53 2.66
N ALA A 106 -6.20 27.02 3.74
CA ALA A 106 -5.80 27.35 5.12
C ALA A 106 -4.59 26.54 5.60
N GLY A 107 -4.35 25.37 4.99
CA GLY A 107 -3.21 24.52 5.29
C GLY A 107 -3.30 23.13 4.66
N TYR A 108 -2.29 22.34 4.93
CA TYR A 108 -2.05 21.03 4.32
C TYR A 108 -1.73 20.01 5.40
N VAL A 109 -2.15 18.76 5.15
CA VAL A 109 -1.65 17.58 5.88
C VAL A 109 -1.10 16.59 4.86
N VAL A 110 0.13 16.14 5.08
CA VAL A 110 0.86 15.25 4.19
C VAL A 110 1.17 13.95 4.92
N ALA A 111 0.70 12.85 4.37
CA ALA A 111 1.13 11.50 4.72
C ALA A 111 2.10 10.97 3.65
N GLY A 112 3.00 10.11 4.04
CA GLY A 112 3.96 9.46 3.16
C GLY A 112 5.01 8.70 3.95
N ASN A 113 5.75 7.83 3.27
CA ASN A 113 6.86 7.14 3.92
C ASN A 113 7.98 8.13 4.27
N VAL A 114 8.85 7.72 5.19
CA VAL A 114 9.88 8.59 5.76
C VAL A 114 10.77 9.22 4.67
N THR A 115 11.15 8.44 3.65
CA THR A 115 11.97 8.95 2.55
C THR A 115 11.23 10.02 1.74
N MET A 116 9.96 9.80 1.42
CA MET A 116 9.19 10.77 0.63
C MET A 116 9.02 12.09 1.38
N ILE A 117 8.84 12.05 2.69
CA ILE A 117 8.78 13.26 3.52
C ILE A 117 10.13 14.00 3.55
N HIS A 118 11.26 13.28 3.72
CA HIS A 118 12.60 13.90 3.63
C HIS A 118 12.81 14.56 2.27
N LEU A 119 12.50 13.89 1.17
CA LEU A 119 12.65 14.45 -0.18
C LEU A 119 11.74 15.66 -0.40
N LEU A 120 10.49 15.63 0.08
CA LEU A 120 9.58 16.79 0.00
C LEU A 120 10.16 18.01 0.69
N LEU A 121 10.71 17.82 1.90
CA LEU A 121 11.24 18.89 2.74
C LEU A 121 12.68 19.28 2.38
N SER A 122 13.31 18.63 1.41
CA SER A 122 14.73 18.77 1.05
C SER A 122 15.68 18.40 2.19
N GLU A 123 15.29 17.46 3.01
CA GLU A 123 16.11 16.90 4.08
C GLU A 123 16.90 15.69 3.58
N ASP A 124 18.11 15.50 4.11
CA ASP A 124 18.97 14.37 3.71
C ASP A 124 18.38 13.02 4.13
N PRO A 125 18.04 12.11 3.18
CA PRO A 125 17.49 10.81 3.48
C PRO A 125 18.56 9.73 3.71
N SER A 126 19.86 10.03 3.60
CA SER A 126 20.94 9.03 3.56
C SER A 126 21.02 8.13 4.79
N GLY A 127 20.65 8.66 5.97
CA GLY A 127 20.62 7.89 7.21
C GLY A 127 19.59 6.75 7.20
N ILE A 128 18.53 6.85 6.38
CA ILE A 128 17.46 5.85 6.34
C ILE A 128 17.97 4.47 5.89
N ARG A 129 18.91 4.43 4.94
CA ARG A 129 19.46 3.17 4.39
C ARG A 129 20.68 2.62 5.17
N ARG A 130 21.09 3.27 6.24
CA ARG A 130 22.14 2.75 7.12
C ARG A 130 21.66 1.55 7.92
N VAL A 131 22.60 0.78 8.45
CA VAL A 131 22.32 -0.32 9.37
C VAL A 131 23.07 -0.05 10.68
N PRO A 132 22.34 0.22 11.79
CA PRO A 132 20.88 0.42 11.88
C PRO A 132 20.41 1.66 11.12
N SER A 133 19.12 1.68 10.75
CA SER A 133 18.51 2.82 10.08
C SER A 133 18.43 4.03 11.02
N GLU A 134 19.02 5.15 10.60
CA GLU A 134 19.11 6.40 11.37
C GLU A 134 18.60 7.58 10.52
N PRO A 135 17.27 7.75 10.31
CA PRO A 135 16.73 8.91 9.63
C PRO A 135 17.06 10.18 10.40
N ARG A 136 17.29 11.29 9.69
CA ARG A 136 17.56 12.59 10.30
C ARG A 136 16.44 13.03 11.27
N SER A 137 15.19 12.76 10.91
CA SER A 137 14.03 12.95 11.77
C SER A 137 12.89 12.03 11.35
N LEU A 138 12.06 11.66 12.29
CA LEU A 138 10.79 10.95 12.04
C LEU A 138 9.59 11.90 12.12
N ALA A 139 9.79 13.10 12.70
CA ALA A 139 8.78 14.13 12.82
C ALA A 139 9.37 15.49 12.49
N PHE A 140 8.69 16.29 11.70
CA PHE A 140 9.12 17.62 11.31
C PHE A 140 8.13 18.68 11.82
N PRO A 141 8.60 19.87 12.24
CA PRO A 141 7.71 20.98 12.53
C PRO A 141 6.96 21.39 11.25
N PRO A 142 5.78 21.99 11.37
CA PRO A 142 5.07 22.53 10.21
C PRO A 142 5.93 23.53 9.46
N VAL A 143 5.90 23.47 8.12
CA VAL A 143 6.55 24.45 7.24
C VAL A 143 5.50 25.31 6.55
N ASP A 144 5.86 26.53 6.15
CA ASP A 144 4.96 27.38 5.36
C ASP A 144 4.80 26.81 3.94
N ALA A 145 3.57 26.73 3.44
CA ALA A 145 3.26 26.28 2.09
C ALA A 145 4.03 27.09 1.03
N ALA A 146 4.20 28.40 1.25
CA ALA A 146 4.97 29.28 0.36
C ALA A 146 6.45 28.85 0.26
N ALA A 147 7.04 28.26 1.31
CA ALA A 147 8.41 27.73 1.27
C ALA A 147 8.53 26.50 0.37
N LEU A 148 7.42 25.78 0.13
CA LEU A 148 7.36 24.67 -0.83
C LEU A 148 6.90 25.13 -2.22
N GLY A 149 6.59 26.41 -2.39
CA GLY A 149 6.03 26.99 -3.61
C GLY A 149 4.54 26.64 -3.80
N TRP A 150 3.82 26.27 -2.75
CA TRP A 150 2.41 25.91 -2.80
C TRP A 150 1.50 27.10 -2.49
N PRO A 151 0.31 27.18 -3.13
CA PRO A 151 -0.64 28.26 -2.88
C PRO A 151 -1.28 28.11 -1.49
N GLY A 152 -1.90 29.19 -1.05
CA GLY A 152 -2.64 29.26 0.19
C GLY A 152 -2.66 30.66 0.76
N ARG A 153 -3.39 30.85 1.84
CA ARG A 153 -3.33 32.11 2.58
C ARG A 153 -1.96 32.31 3.23
N ALA A 154 -1.67 33.52 3.66
CA ALA A 154 -0.41 33.83 4.32
C ALA A 154 -0.15 32.91 5.51
N ALA A 155 1.05 32.32 5.56
CA ALA A 155 1.49 31.35 6.58
C ALA A 155 0.63 30.09 6.67
N ALA A 156 0.09 29.59 5.54
CA ALA A 156 -0.63 28.31 5.52
C ALA A 156 0.33 27.17 5.92
N PRO A 157 0.09 26.46 7.03
CA PRO A 157 1.01 25.43 7.50
C PRO A 157 0.87 24.14 6.67
N VAL A 158 1.99 23.50 6.43
CA VAL A 158 2.08 22.13 5.91
C VAL A 158 2.53 21.22 7.04
N HIS A 159 1.61 20.43 7.55
CA HIS A 159 1.89 19.42 8.56
C HIS A 159 2.24 18.08 7.89
N THR A 160 3.26 17.40 8.38
CA THR A 160 3.57 16.02 7.98
C THR A 160 3.21 15.08 9.11
N ILE A 161 2.63 13.92 8.78
CA ILE A 161 2.35 12.89 9.77
C ILE A 161 3.67 12.18 10.12
N PRO A 162 4.02 12.03 11.42
CA PRO A 162 5.29 11.45 11.84
C PRO A 162 5.38 9.96 11.52
N GLY A 163 6.61 9.46 11.26
CA GLY A 163 6.91 8.05 11.06
C GLY A 163 7.33 7.33 12.34
N ALA A 164 7.33 5.99 12.31
CA ALA A 164 7.72 5.13 13.42
C ALA A 164 9.16 4.60 13.31
N GLY A 165 9.73 4.59 12.12
CA GLY A 165 11.07 4.08 11.85
C GLY A 165 11.51 4.42 10.43
N GLY A 166 12.73 4.13 10.05
CA GLY A 166 13.26 4.52 8.75
C GLY A 166 12.44 4.07 7.54
N TRP A 167 11.76 2.94 7.65
CA TRP A 167 10.96 2.35 6.58
C TRP A 167 9.45 2.36 6.83
N VAL A 168 9.00 2.81 8.02
CA VAL A 168 7.58 2.91 8.40
C VAL A 168 7.22 4.37 8.62
N GLY A 169 6.49 4.95 7.68
CA GLY A 169 6.14 6.36 7.64
C GLY A 169 4.80 6.69 8.29
N GLY A 170 4.46 7.96 8.21
CA GLY A 170 3.18 8.49 8.69
C GLY A 170 1.97 8.00 7.88
N ASP A 171 2.17 7.57 6.65
CA ASP A 171 1.17 6.94 5.79
C ASP A 171 0.54 5.72 6.48
N ILE A 172 1.39 4.81 6.97
CA ILE A 172 0.96 3.57 7.62
C ILE A 172 0.34 3.83 8.98
N LEU A 173 0.92 4.73 9.76
CA LEU A 173 0.37 5.08 11.09
C LEU A 173 -1.00 5.73 10.98
N ALA A 174 -1.17 6.68 10.05
CA ALA A 174 -2.46 7.30 9.80
C ALA A 174 -3.51 6.28 9.35
N GLY A 175 -3.12 5.33 8.48
CA GLY A 175 -3.96 4.24 8.05
C GLY A 175 -4.37 3.29 9.19
N ALA A 176 -3.44 2.90 10.04
CA ALA A 176 -3.71 2.02 11.19
C ALA A 176 -4.65 2.71 12.21
N VAL A 177 -4.42 3.98 12.54
CA VAL A 177 -5.31 4.74 13.42
C VAL A 177 -6.69 4.92 12.79
N ARG A 178 -6.75 5.20 11.47
CA ARG A 178 -8.00 5.24 10.70
C ARG A 178 -8.74 3.89 10.75
N ALA A 179 -8.01 2.78 10.75
CA ALA A 179 -8.54 1.43 10.91
C ALA A 179 -9.02 1.12 12.34
N GLY A 180 -8.83 2.03 13.30
CA GLY A 180 -9.29 1.89 14.68
C GLY A 180 -8.30 1.20 15.62
N PHE A 181 -7.04 1.01 15.23
CA PHE A 181 -6.02 0.31 16.03
C PHE A 181 -5.78 0.99 17.38
N SER A 182 -5.76 2.31 17.43
CA SER A 182 -5.51 3.06 18.68
C SER A 182 -6.63 2.92 19.74
N ARG A 183 -7.76 2.31 19.37
CA ARG A 183 -8.95 2.14 20.23
C ARG A 183 -9.41 0.69 20.39
N ALA A 184 -8.90 -0.22 19.56
CA ALA A 184 -9.30 -1.61 19.59
C ALA A 184 -8.65 -2.37 20.74
N ALA A 185 -9.41 -3.15 21.49
CA ALA A 185 -8.88 -4.14 22.42
C ALA A 185 -8.39 -5.40 21.70
N GLU A 186 -9.08 -5.78 20.61
CA GLU A 186 -8.73 -6.93 19.77
C GLU A 186 -7.39 -6.70 19.06
N THR A 187 -6.57 -7.75 19.00
CA THR A 187 -5.32 -7.71 18.25
C THR A 187 -5.59 -7.79 16.75
N ALA A 188 -5.12 -6.80 16.04
CA ALA A 188 -5.42 -6.63 14.63
C ALA A 188 -4.15 -6.56 13.78
N LEU A 189 -4.31 -6.93 12.51
CA LEU A 189 -3.31 -6.82 11.47
C LEU A 189 -3.75 -5.75 10.46
N TYR A 190 -2.93 -4.74 10.24
CA TYR A 190 -3.07 -3.78 9.14
C TYR A 190 -2.00 -4.06 8.11
N VAL A 191 -2.40 -4.25 6.85
CA VAL A 191 -1.48 -4.52 5.74
C VAL A 191 -1.78 -3.53 4.63
N ASP A 192 -0.83 -2.67 4.33
CA ASP A 192 -0.88 -1.84 3.13
C ASP A 192 -0.12 -2.55 2.00
N LEU A 193 -0.84 -2.86 0.92
CA LEU A 193 -0.31 -3.58 -0.23
C LEU A 193 -0.02 -2.61 -1.37
N GLY A 194 1.19 -2.07 -1.39
CA GLY A 194 1.71 -1.23 -2.47
C GLY A 194 2.99 -1.80 -3.08
N THR A 195 3.85 -0.93 -3.58
CA THR A 195 5.20 -1.27 -4.05
C THR A 195 6.07 -1.82 -2.90
N ASN A 196 5.88 -1.28 -1.69
CA ASN A 196 6.31 -1.92 -0.45
C ASN A 196 5.08 -2.56 0.21
N GLY A 197 5.30 -3.56 1.05
CA GLY A 197 4.29 -4.06 1.95
C GLY A 197 4.58 -3.50 3.34
N GLU A 198 3.74 -2.61 3.83
CA GLU A 198 3.86 -2.11 5.18
C GLU A 198 2.83 -2.78 6.08
N ILE A 199 3.26 -3.16 7.28
CA ILE A 199 2.49 -4.03 8.16
C ILE A 199 2.50 -3.44 9.57
N VAL A 200 1.32 -3.37 10.20
CA VAL A 200 1.18 -3.09 11.64
C VAL A 200 0.40 -4.23 12.27
N PHE A 201 0.92 -4.76 13.38
CA PHE A 201 0.28 -5.79 14.19
C PHE A 201 0.19 -5.33 15.64
N GLY A 202 -1.00 -5.28 16.20
CA GLY A 202 -1.22 -4.82 17.56
C GLY A 202 -2.64 -4.37 17.85
N ASN A 203 -2.78 -3.57 18.89
CA ASN A 203 -4.06 -3.03 19.38
C ASN A 203 -3.87 -1.64 20.02
N ALA A 204 -4.80 -1.21 20.87
CA ALA A 204 -4.71 0.08 21.55
C ALA A 204 -3.54 0.19 22.53
N GLU A 205 -2.99 -0.91 23.02
CA GLU A 205 -1.95 -0.92 24.06
C GLU A 205 -0.54 -1.00 23.48
N PHE A 206 -0.36 -1.74 22.39
CA PHE A 206 0.91 -1.94 21.71
C PHE A 206 0.74 -2.09 20.21
N ALA A 207 1.78 -1.79 19.47
CA ALA A 207 1.88 -2.15 18.07
C ALA A 207 3.32 -2.47 17.66
N LEU A 208 3.47 -3.43 16.76
CA LEU A 208 4.69 -3.73 16.03
C LEU A 208 4.48 -3.31 14.59
N ALA A 209 5.45 -2.65 14.01
CA ALA A 209 5.37 -2.21 12.62
C ALA A 209 6.64 -2.55 11.84
N CYS A 210 6.49 -3.03 10.63
CA CYS A 210 7.60 -3.29 9.71
C CYS A 210 7.25 -2.91 8.28
N ALA A 211 8.26 -2.83 7.44
CA ALA A 211 8.12 -2.72 6.00
C ALA A 211 8.86 -3.88 5.31
N CYS A 212 8.26 -4.44 4.27
CA CYS A 212 8.86 -5.48 3.45
C CYS A 212 8.93 -5.06 1.98
N SER A 213 9.95 -5.52 1.28
CA SER A 213 10.15 -5.25 -0.16
C SER A 213 9.31 -6.21 -1.00
N ALA A 214 8.00 -5.97 -1.10
CA ALA A 214 7.10 -6.76 -1.93
C ALA A 214 7.37 -6.59 -3.44
N GLY A 215 7.82 -5.41 -3.85
CA GLY A 215 7.97 -5.05 -5.25
C GLY A 215 6.62 -4.75 -5.91
N PRO A 216 6.61 -4.26 -7.16
CA PRO A 216 5.42 -3.70 -7.79
C PRO A 216 4.44 -4.74 -8.39
N ALA A 217 4.60 -6.04 -8.09
CA ALA A 217 3.82 -7.11 -8.73
C ALA A 217 2.30 -6.95 -8.49
N PHE A 218 1.92 -6.52 -7.29
CA PHE A 218 0.51 -6.27 -6.94
C PHE A 218 -0.10 -5.09 -7.69
N GLU A 219 0.71 -4.17 -8.19
CA GLU A 219 0.29 -3.05 -9.04
C GLU A 219 0.41 -3.37 -10.54
N GLY A 220 0.73 -4.63 -10.90
CA GLY A 220 1.00 -5.08 -12.27
C GLY A 220 2.39 -4.72 -12.78
N GLY A 221 3.24 -4.10 -11.94
CA GLY A 221 4.61 -3.76 -12.29
C GLY A 221 5.52 -4.98 -12.32
N GLY A 222 6.46 -5.03 -13.28
CA GLY A 222 7.34 -6.18 -13.43
C GLY A 222 6.69 -7.44 -14.01
N ILE A 223 5.39 -7.40 -14.29
CA ILE A 223 4.59 -8.44 -14.93
C ILE A 223 4.52 -8.13 -16.43
N ARG A 224 4.79 -9.11 -17.28
CA ARG A 224 4.92 -8.88 -18.74
C ARG A 224 3.68 -8.26 -19.38
N CYS A 225 2.51 -8.78 -19.06
CA CYS A 225 1.23 -8.24 -19.50
C CYS A 225 0.48 -7.53 -18.36
N GLY A 226 1.24 -7.05 -17.36
CA GLY A 226 0.70 -6.35 -16.21
C GLY A 226 0.13 -4.99 -16.59
N MET A 227 -1.00 -4.63 -16.01
CA MET A 227 -1.63 -3.33 -16.13
C MET A 227 -2.42 -2.99 -14.86
N ARG A 228 -2.84 -1.74 -14.73
CA ARG A 228 -3.76 -1.35 -13.67
C ARG A 228 -5.13 -2.03 -13.82
N ALA A 229 -5.91 -2.03 -12.73
CA ALA A 229 -7.29 -2.48 -12.73
C ALA A 229 -8.17 -1.51 -13.54
N ASP A 230 -8.07 -1.59 -14.86
CA ASP A 230 -8.76 -0.75 -15.84
C ASP A 230 -9.44 -1.64 -16.89
N ARG A 231 -10.26 -1.04 -17.75
CA ARG A 231 -11.00 -1.75 -18.80
C ARG A 231 -10.10 -2.64 -19.63
N GLY A 232 -10.46 -3.93 -19.72
CA GLY A 232 -9.70 -4.96 -20.45
C GLY A 232 -8.66 -5.70 -19.59
N ALA A 233 -8.48 -5.33 -18.32
CA ALA A 233 -7.65 -6.09 -17.39
C ALA A 233 -8.40 -7.34 -16.91
N VAL A 234 -7.71 -8.49 -16.89
CA VAL A 234 -8.20 -9.67 -16.19
C VAL A 234 -8.10 -9.43 -14.69
N ASP A 235 -9.20 -9.59 -13.97
CA ASP A 235 -9.32 -9.43 -12.52
C ASP A 235 -9.72 -10.72 -11.80
N GLY A 236 -10.03 -11.80 -12.54
CA GLY A 236 -10.35 -13.10 -12.00
C GLY A 236 -10.32 -14.20 -13.04
N ALA A 237 -10.38 -15.44 -12.57
CA ALA A 237 -10.51 -16.62 -13.41
C ALA A 237 -11.24 -17.74 -12.66
N VAL A 238 -11.96 -18.55 -13.41
CA VAL A 238 -12.55 -19.81 -12.94
C VAL A 238 -12.17 -20.90 -13.92
N ILE A 239 -11.82 -22.08 -13.42
CA ILE A 239 -11.62 -23.28 -14.24
C ILE A 239 -12.81 -24.18 -14.01
N ASP A 240 -13.53 -24.51 -15.08
CA ASP A 240 -14.60 -25.51 -15.04
C ASP A 240 -14.03 -26.90 -14.77
N GLY A 241 -14.52 -27.53 -13.71
CA GLY A 241 -13.97 -28.81 -13.23
C GLY A 241 -14.24 -30.00 -14.16
N GLU A 242 -15.25 -29.92 -15.03
CA GLU A 242 -15.63 -31.00 -15.95
C GLU A 242 -14.92 -30.84 -17.33
N SER A 243 -14.97 -29.66 -17.90
CA SER A 243 -14.41 -29.38 -19.22
C SER A 243 -12.94 -28.96 -19.21
N GLY A 244 -12.41 -28.51 -18.05
CA GLY A 244 -11.09 -27.89 -17.96
C GLY A 244 -11.01 -26.54 -18.66
N ALA A 245 -12.14 -25.96 -19.05
CA ALA A 245 -12.18 -24.62 -19.66
C ALA A 245 -11.86 -23.54 -18.61
N ILE A 246 -11.02 -22.59 -18.98
CA ILE A 246 -10.78 -21.41 -18.14
C ILE A 246 -11.67 -20.26 -18.65
N GLU A 247 -12.46 -19.71 -17.75
CA GLU A 247 -13.25 -18.51 -17.96
C GLU A 247 -12.59 -17.34 -17.22
N LEU A 248 -12.32 -16.24 -17.94
CA LEU A 248 -11.67 -15.07 -17.41
C LEU A 248 -12.69 -13.97 -17.09
N SER A 249 -12.64 -13.42 -15.90
CA SER A 249 -13.30 -12.16 -15.57
C SER A 249 -12.46 -11.01 -16.09
N VAL A 250 -13.08 -10.09 -16.84
CA VAL A 250 -12.39 -8.94 -17.47
C VAL A 250 -13.13 -7.67 -17.11
N ILE A 251 -12.43 -6.70 -16.52
CA ILE A 251 -13.00 -5.41 -16.14
C ILE A 251 -13.61 -4.70 -17.36
N GLY A 252 -14.88 -4.35 -17.27
CA GLY A 252 -15.64 -3.71 -18.35
C GLY A 252 -15.95 -4.61 -19.55
N GLY A 253 -15.67 -5.92 -19.43
CA GLY A 253 -15.89 -6.92 -20.47
C GLY A 253 -15.04 -6.74 -21.73
N GLY A 254 -15.23 -7.63 -22.70
CA GLY A 254 -14.61 -7.52 -24.03
C GLY A 254 -13.22 -8.14 -24.12
N ARG A 255 -12.34 -7.53 -24.93
CA ARG A 255 -11.01 -8.09 -25.23
C ARG A 255 -10.07 -7.98 -24.03
N VAL A 256 -9.39 -9.09 -23.72
CA VAL A 256 -8.29 -9.12 -22.74
C VAL A 256 -7.12 -8.26 -23.24
N ARG A 257 -6.67 -7.32 -22.41
CA ARG A 257 -5.53 -6.41 -22.70
C ARG A 257 -4.33 -6.69 -21.81
N GLY A 258 -4.54 -7.21 -20.59
CA GLY A 258 -3.50 -7.52 -19.64
C GLY A 258 -4.07 -8.08 -18.34
N LEU A 259 -3.25 -8.10 -17.30
CA LEU A 259 -3.55 -8.61 -15.95
C LEU A 259 -3.39 -7.48 -14.94
N CYS A 260 -4.37 -7.27 -14.09
CA CYS A 260 -4.16 -6.47 -12.88
C CYS A 260 -3.68 -7.34 -11.70
N GLY A 261 -3.25 -6.72 -10.63
CA GLY A 261 -2.73 -7.44 -9.46
C GLY A 261 -3.75 -8.40 -8.83
N SER A 262 -5.02 -7.98 -8.71
CA SER A 262 -6.10 -8.87 -8.22
C SER A 262 -6.31 -10.07 -9.15
N GLY A 263 -6.26 -9.85 -10.46
CA GLY A 263 -6.35 -10.92 -11.45
C GLY A 263 -5.16 -11.88 -11.38
N LEU A 264 -3.96 -11.37 -11.14
CA LEU A 264 -2.77 -12.20 -10.97
C LEU A 264 -2.89 -13.13 -9.75
N ILE A 265 -3.40 -12.62 -8.62
CA ILE A 265 -3.64 -13.41 -7.41
C ILE A 265 -4.75 -14.44 -7.64
N SER A 266 -5.87 -14.04 -8.22
CA SER A 266 -6.99 -14.93 -8.54
C SER A 266 -6.58 -16.05 -9.49
N LEU A 267 -5.83 -15.71 -10.54
CA LEU A 267 -5.28 -16.70 -11.47
C LEU A 267 -4.34 -17.68 -10.78
N ALA A 268 -3.40 -17.19 -9.96
CA ALA A 268 -2.46 -18.06 -9.26
C ALA A 268 -3.17 -19.07 -8.35
N ASP A 269 -4.17 -18.64 -7.57
CA ASP A 269 -4.98 -19.55 -6.73
C ASP A 269 -5.76 -20.57 -7.58
N THR A 270 -6.44 -20.09 -8.62
CA THR A 270 -7.23 -20.93 -9.53
C THR A 270 -6.36 -21.99 -10.20
N LEU A 271 -5.20 -21.60 -10.74
CA LEU A 271 -4.26 -22.52 -11.39
C LEU A 271 -3.64 -23.49 -10.41
N PHE A 272 -3.32 -23.04 -9.19
CA PHE A 272 -2.76 -23.87 -8.14
C PHE A 272 -3.76 -24.95 -7.70
N ARG A 273 -5.02 -24.58 -7.44
CA ARG A 273 -6.10 -25.52 -7.08
C ARG A 273 -6.40 -26.55 -8.17
N ALA A 274 -6.34 -26.13 -9.44
CA ALA A 274 -6.49 -27.03 -10.59
C ALA A 274 -5.26 -27.93 -10.82
N GLY A 275 -4.15 -27.65 -10.14
CA GLY A 275 -2.88 -28.35 -10.34
C GLY A 275 -2.20 -28.02 -11.67
N TRP A 276 -2.56 -26.91 -12.30
CA TRP A 276 -1.90 -26.42 -13.52
C TRP A 276 -0.58 -25.74 -13.22
N ILE A 277 -0.38 -25.27 -12.01
CA ILE A 277 0.93 -24.87 -11.46
C ILE A 277 1.25 -25.70 -10.22
N ASP A 278 2.53 -25.90 -10.00
CA ASP A 278 3.04 -26.53 -8.78
C ASP A 278 3.22 -25.47 -7.66
N ARG A 279 3.69 -25.90 -6.50
CA ARG A 279 3.93 -25.02 -5.34
C ARG A 279 4.98 -23.94 -5.60
N SER A 280 5.86 -24.12 -6.57
CA SER A 280 6.87 -23.14 -6.97
C SER A 280 6.40 -22.18 -8.06
N GLY A 281 5.16 -22.34 -8.54
CA GLY A 281 4.56 -21.55 -9.61
C GLY A 281 4.97 -22.00 -11.02
N ARG A 282 5.50 -23.21 -11.17
CA ARG A 282 5.84 -23.76 -12.49
C ARG A 282 4.63 -24.46 -13.10
N LEU A 283 4.45 -24.30 -14.40
CA LEU A 283 3.38 -24.93 -15.17
C LEU A 283 3.59 -26.45 -15.24
N THR A 284 2.59 -27.19 -14.82
CA THR A 284 2.61 -28.68 -14.82
C THR A 284 2.15 -29.26 -16.16
N ALA A 285 2.24 -30.56 -16.31
CA ALA A 285 1.71 -31.30 -17.47
C ALA A 285 0.16 -31.34 -17.51
N ARG A 286 -0.52 -30.91 -16.43
CA ARG A 286 -2.00 -30.82 -16.40
C ARG A 286 -2.54 -29.60 -17.15
N LEU A 287 -1.67 -28.60 -17.44
CA LEU A 287 -2.06 -27.47 -18.27
C LEU A 287 -2.38 -27.97 -19.69
N PRO A 288 -3.57 -27.66 -20.25
CA PRO A 288 -3.93 -28.04 -21.63
C PRO A 288 -2.90 -27.56 -22.64
N ALA A 289 -2.48 -28.47 -23.55
CA ALA A 289 -1.39 -28.20 -24.48
C ALA A 289 -1.68 -27.01 -25.43
N GLU A 290 -2.95 -26.84 -25.81
CA GLU A 290 -3.41 -25.73 -26.69
C GLU A 290 -3.29 -24.35 -26.02
N ARG A 291 -3.18 -24.29 -24.70
CA ARG A 291 -2.98 -23.06 -23.94
C ARG A 291 -1.53 -22.85 -23.51
N ARG A 292 -0.69 -23.86 -23.68
CA ARG A 292 0.72 -23.78 -23.33
C ARG A 292 1.50 -23.06 -24.38
N MET A 293 2.28 -22.09 -23.94
CA MET A 293 3.24 -21.37 -24.76
C MET A 293 4.65 -21.59 -24.23
N GLU A 294 5.64 -21.58 -25.11
CA GLU A 294 7.06 -21.63 -24.76
C GLU A 294 7.76 -20.40 -25.33
N GLY A 295 8.72 -19.85 -24.62
CA GLY A 295 9.47 -18.68 -25.06
C GLY A 295 10.68 -18.39 -24.21
N LYS A 296 11.37 -17.31 -24.51
CA LYS A 296 12.60 -16.89 -23.80
C LYS A 296 12.40 -16.58 -22.30
N TRP A 297 11.15 -16.50 -21.84
CA TRP A 297 10.77 -16.23 -20.47
C TRP A 297 10.30 -17.49 -19.69
N GLY A 298 10.52 -18.67 -20.26
CA GLY A 298 10.01 -19.95 -19.77
C GLY A 298 8.69 -20.34 -20.45
N ALA A 299 7.92 -21.18 -19.77
CA ALA A 299 6.58 -21.54 -20.21
C ALA A 299 5.55 -20.48 -19.78
N ALA A 300 4.41 -20.42 -20.48
CA ALA A 300 3.32 -19.51 -20.18
C ALA A 300 1.94 -20.14 -20.46
N LEU A 301 0.92 -19.61 -19.80
CA LEU A 301 -0.48 -19.84 -20.08
C LEU A 301 -1.00 -18.72 -20.99
N ALA A 302 -1.51 -19.06 -22.18
CA ALA A 302 -2.21 -18.11 -23.04
C ALA A 302 -3.56 -17.70 -22.43
N LEU A 303 -3.75 -16.39 -22.24
CA LEU A 303 -4.98 -15.82 -21.69
C LEU A 303 -5.89 -15.23 -22.79
N SER A 304 -5.33 -14.84 -23.91
CA SER A 304 -6.11 -14.38 -25.07
C SER A 304 -5.99 -15.37 -26.22
N ALA A 305 -7.04 -15.46 -27.06
CA ALA A 305 -7.08 -16.36 -28.22
C ALA A 305 -5.97 -16.07 -29.23
N ASP A 306 -5.54 -14.80 -29.36
CA ASP A 306 -4.44 -14.38 -30.20
C ASP A 306 -3.05 -14.55 -29.54
N GLN A 307 -3.00 -15.14 -28.35
CA GLN A 307 -1.80 -15.41 -27.55
C GLN A 307 -0.94 -14.18 -27.23
N ARG A 308 -1.47 -12.97 -27.39
CA ARG A 308 -0.75 -11.72 -27.09
C ARG A 308 -0.69 -11.43 -25.61
N VAL A 309 -1.71 -11.85 -24.86
CA VAL A 309 -1.75 -11.76 -23.39
C VAL A 309 -1.55 -13.16 -22.82
N ALA A 310 -0.52 -13.30 -22.01
CA ALA A 310 -0.14 -14.58 -21.42
C ALA A 310 0.42 -14.34 -20.00
N LEU A 311 0.21 -15.33 -19.13
CA LEU A 311 0.82 -15.41 -17.80
C LEU A 311 2.06 -16.30 -17.86
N TRP A 312 3.23 -15.74 -17.63
CA TRP A 312 4.51 -16.43 -17.71
C TRP A 312 4.92 -16.98 -16.33
N GLU A 313 5.67 -18.06 -16.29
CA GLU A 313 6.27 -18.57 -15.04
C GLU A 313 7.11 -17.52 -14.31
N ARG A 314 7.77 -16.62 -15.06
CA ARG A 314 8.48 -15.49 -14.48
C ARG A 314 7.56 -14.51 -13.76
N ASP A 315 6.33 -14.30 -14.24
CA ASP A 315 5.32 -13.45 -13.61
C ASP A 315 4.84 -14.07 -12.30
N LEU A 316 4.58 -15.39 -12.32
CA LEU A 316 4.25 -16.17 -11.13
C LEU A 316 5.38 -16.14 -10.10
N ALA A 317 6.64 -16.28 -10.52
CA ALA A 317 7.78 -16.17 -9.63
C ALA A 317 7.89 -14.76 -9.00
N SER A 318 7.49 -13.70 -9.72
CA SER A 318 7.45 -12.34 -9.18
C SER A 318 6.34 -12.18 -8.14
N LEU A 319 5.14 -12.73 -8.41
CA LEU A 319 4.04 -12.77 -7.44
C LEU A 319 4.43 -13.55 -6.18
N ILE A 320 5.03 -14.73 -6.33
CA ILE A 320 5.43 -15.58 -5.21
C ILE A 320 6.45 -14.88 -4.32
N ARG A 321 7.42 -14.17 -4.88
CA ARG A 321 8.37 -13.37 -4.10
C ARG A 321 7.66 -12.23 -3.36
N ALA A 322 6.75 -11.52 -4.02
CA ALA A 322 6.00 -10.43 -3.41
C ALA A 322 5.15 -10.92 -2.23
N LYS A 323 4.39 -12.02 -2.42
CA LYS A 323 3.57 -12.59 -1.36
C LYS A 323 4.42 -13.16 -0.23
N ALA A 324 5.59 -13.75 -0.54
CA ALA A 324 6.50 -14.26 0.47
C ALA A 324 7.04 -13.16 1.38
N ALA A 325 7.40 -11.99 0.82
CA ALA A 325 7.87 -10.85 1.60
C ALA A 325 6.79 -10.37 2.59
N VAL A 326 5.54 -10.23 2.11
CA VAL A 326 4.42 -9.78 2.96
C VAL A 326 4.12 -10.81 4.04
N PHE A 327 3.95 -12.09 3.67
CA PHE A 327 3.59 -13.13 4.62
C PHE A 327 4.68 -13.37 5.67
N ALA A 328 5.95 -13.40 5.25
CA ALA A 328 7.08 -13.51 6.18
C ALA A 328 7.14 -12.31 7.14
N GLY A 329 6.86 -11.08 6.66
CA GLY A 329 6.74 -9.91 7.52
C GLY A 329 5.64 -10.06 8.56
N ILE A 330 4.44 -10.47 8.16
CA ILE A 330 3.31 -10.73 9.07
C ILE A 330 3.71 -11.77 10.13
N ARG A 331 4.22 -12.93 9.70
CA ARG A 331 4.64 -14.01 10.60
C ARG A 331 5.72 -13.56 11.57
N SER A 332 6.69 -12.81 11.09
CA SER A 332 7.79 -12.33 11.91
C SER A 332 7.32 -11.38 13.00
N LEU A 333 6.37 -10.47 12.70
CA LEU A 333 5.77 -9.61 13.73
C LEU A 333 4.98 -10.42 14.77
N VAL A 334 4.13 -11.35 14.33
CA VAL A 334 3.34 -12.20 15.25
C VAL A 334 4.28 -13.04 16.13
N ASN A 335 5.29 -13.67 15.55
CA ASN A 335 6.22 -14.52 16.26
C ASN A 335 7.15 -13.76 17.22
N SER A 336 7.42 -12.46 16.98
CA SER A 336 8.30 -11.65 17.84
C SER A 336 7.73 -11.43 19.23
N LEU A 337 6.43 -11.66 19.44
CA LEU A 337 5.79 -11.64 20.76
C LEU A 337 5.98 -12.95 21.56
N GLY A 338 6.67 -13.92 20.96
CA GLY A 338 7.02 -15.19 21.59
C GLY A 338 5.88 -16.22 21.62
N PRO A 339 6.18 -17.44 22.12
CA PRO A 339 5.20 -18.50 22.23
C PRO A 339 4.04 -18.12 23.19
N GLY A 340 2.79 -18.26 22.71
CA GLY A 340 1.60 -17.88 23.48
C GLY A 340 1.28 -16.38 23.41
N GLY A 341 1.96 -15.62 22.56
CA GLY A 341 1.56 -14.27 22.21
C GLY A 341 0.18 -14.24 21.52
N PRO A 342 -0.45 -13.06 21.44
CA PRO A 342 -1.77 -12.94 20.81
C PRO A 342 -1.70 -13.29 19.33
N GLY A 343 -2.75 -13.95 18.82
CA GLY A 343 -2.93 -14.20 17.40
C GLY A 343 -3.57 -13.00 16.69
N VAL A 344 -3.82 -13.16 15.39
CA VAL A 344 -4.53 -12.18 14.57
C VAL A 344 -6.02 -12.40 14.70
N GLU A 345 -6.72 -11.56 15.44
CA GLU A 345 -8.17 -11.66 15.64
C GLU A 345 -8.95 -11.02 14.49
N ARG A 346 -8.38 -10.00 13.84
CA ARG A 346 -8.93 -9.34 12.65
C ARG A 346 -7.82 -8.80 11.77
N ALA A 347 -8.12 -8.55 10.50
CA ALA A 347 -7.17 -7.95 9.58
C ALA A 347 -7.83 -6.85 8.75
N VAL A 348 -7.07 -5.81 8.45
CA VAL A 348 -7.47 -4.72 7.55
C VAL A 348 -6.45 -4.64 6.43
N VAL A 349 -6.94 -4.74 5.20
CA VAL A 349 -6.13 -4.58 3.99
C VAL A 349 -6.35 -3.17 3.45
N SER A 350 -5.28 -2.45 3.18
CA SER A 350 -5.27 -1.11 2.60
C SER A 350 -4.53 -1.09 1.26
N GLY A 351 -4.69 0.01 0.54
CA GLY A 351 -4.06 0.25 -0.75
C GLY A 351 -5.03 0.14 -1.92
N ASN A 352 -4.74 0.87 -2.99
CA ASN A 352 -5.57 0.93 -4.22
C ASN A 352 -5.91 -0.45 -4.82
N PHE A 353 -5.13 -1.45 -4.49
CA PHE A 353 -5.30 -2.83 -4.90
C PHE A 353 -6.32 -3.58 -4.01
N GLY A 354 -6.39 -3.27 -2.70
CA GLY A 354 -7.16 -4.02 -1.71
C GLY A 354 -8.66 -4.10 -2.00
N ARG A 355 -9.29 -3.06 -2.57
CA ARG A 355 -10.72 -3.04 -2.91
C ARG A 355 -11.15 -4.17 -3.84
N TYR A 356 -10.28 -4.55 -4.76
CA TYR A 356 -10.55 -5.56 -5.78
C TYR A 356 -9.90 -6.90 -5.46
N LEU A 357 -9.28 -7.01 -4.28
CA LEU A 357 -8.62 -8.24 -3.85
C LEU A 357 -9.63 -9.36 -3.66
N ASN A 358 -9.44 -10.46 -4.38
CA ASN A 358 -10.13 -11.72 -4.09
C ASN A 358 -9.53 -12.30 -2.81
N LEU A 359 -10.18 -12.03 -1.68
CA LEU A 359 -9.69 -12.42 -0.36
C LEU A 359 -9.50 -13.93 -0.20
N PRO A 360 -10.46 -14.81 -0.61
CA PRO A 360 -10.23 -16.25 -0.63
C PRO A 360 -8.98 -16.66 -1.41
N ALA A 361 -8.73 -16.05 -2.55
CA ALA A 361 -7.55 -16.34 -3.36
C ALA A 361 -6.26 -15.85 -2.68
N ALA A 362 -6.29 -14.67 -2.05
CA ALA A 362 -5.15 -14.12 -1.32
C ALA A 362 -4.74 -15.02 -0.14
N VAL A 363 -5.70 -15.55 0.61
CA VAL A 363 -5.47 -16.55 1.65
C VAL A 363 -5.00 -17.87 1.02
N GLY A 364 -5.65 -18.30 -0.07
CA GLY A 364 -5.36 -19.56 -0.78
C GLY A 364 -3.94 -19.66 -1.32
N ILE A 365 -3.34 -18.55 -1.76
CA ILE A 365 -1.94 -18.51 -2.17
C ILE A 365 -0.97 -18.27 -1.01
N GLY A 366 -1.44 -17.98 0.20
CA GLY A 366 -0.63 -17.66 1.37
C GLY A 366 -0.04 -16.25 1.33
N LEU A 367 -0.77 -15.28 0.78
CA LEU A 367 -0.44 -13.85 0.90
C LEU A 367 -0.88 -13.29 2.25
N LEU A 368 -2.06 -13.70 2.71
CA LEU A 368 -2.68 -13.26 3.96
C LEU A 368 -2.92 -14.45 4.90
N PRO A 369 -3.00 -14.23 6.22
CA PRO A 369 -3.25 -15.28 7.19
C PRO A 369 -4.63 -15.96 6.99
N ASP A 370 -4.74 -17.22 7.41
CA ASP A 370 -5.99 -17.96 7.38
C ASP A 370 -6.77 -17.71 8.69
N ILE A 371 -7.52 -16.61 8.70
CA ILE A 371 -8.50 -16.27 9.74
C ILE A 371 -9.89 -16.22 9.11
N PRO A 372 -10.99 -16.29 9.90
CA PRO A 372 -12.35 -16.22 9.33
C PRO A 372 -12.53 -15.03 8.41
N LEU A 373 -13.05 -15.23 7.20
CA LEU A 373 -13.19 -14.20 6.17
C LEU A 373 -13.98 -12.97 6.65
N GLY A 374 -14.96 -13.15 7.54
CA GLY A 374 -15.71 -12.07 8.17
C GLY A 374 -14.89 -11.18 9.13
N ARG A 375 -13.67 -11.57 9.45
CA ARG A 375 -12.72 -10.80 10.25
C ARG A 375 -11.81 -9.91 9.42
N TYR A 376 -11.98 -9.90 8.10
CA TYR A 376 -11.26 -9.02 7.20
C TYR A 376 -12.06 -7.75 6.89
N GLY A 377 -11.42 -6.61 7.01
CA GLY A 377 -11.90 -5.31 6.55
C GLY A 377 -11.03 -4.73 5.45
N TYR A 378 -11.49 -3.62 4.87
CA TYR A 378 -10.82 -2.98 3.75
C TYR A 378 -10.89 -1.45 3.85
N ILE A 379 -9.79 -0.78 3.54
CA ILE A 379 -9.70 0.68 3.37
C ILE A 379 -9.07 0.97 2.01
N ASP A 380 -9.64 1.91 1.24
CA ASP A 380 -9.20 2.21 -0.14
C ASP A 380 -7.79 2.82 -0.16
N ASN A 381 -7.60 3.89 0.58
CA ASN A 381 -6.30 4.52 0.81
C ASN A 381 -6.24 5.02 2.26
N GLY A 382 -5.73 4.18 3.16
CA GLY A 382 -5.64 4.50 4.57
C GLY A 382 -4.74 5.70 4.86
N SER A 383 -3.70 5.89 4.08
CA SER A 383 -2.79 7.04 4.12
C SER A 383 -3.53 8.35 3.84
N LEU A 384 -4.22 8.43 2.71
CA LEU A 384 -4.97 9.63 2.29
C LEU A 384 -6.16 9.92 3.20
N GLU A 385 -6.93 8.87 3.58
CA GLU A 385 -8.04 9.00 4.51
C GLU A 385 -7.55 9.47 5.89
N GLY A 386 -6.43 8.94 6.37
CA GLY A 386 -5.80 9.37 7.61
C GLY A 386 -5.28 10.82 7.54
N ALA A 387 -4.72 11.25 6.40
CA ALA A 387 -4.34 12.64 6.19
C ALA A 387 -5.55 13.57 6.18
N ALA A 388 -6.65 13.17 5.53
CA ALA A 388 -7.91 13.92 5.51
C ALA A 388 -8.53 14.06 6.90
N LEU A 389 -8.57 12.96 7.67
CA LEU A 389 -9.04 12.99 9.05
C LEU A 389 -8.16 13.86 9.94
N SER A 390 -6.84 13.79 9.78
CA SER A 390 -5.88 14.64 10.49
C SER A 390 -6.10 16.13 10.18
N LEU A 391 -6.43 16.46 8.94
CA LEU A 391 -6.75 17.84 8.53
C LEU A 391 -8.04 18.33 9.19
N LEU A 392 -9.09 17.48 9.23
CA LEU A 392 -10.43 17.81 9.70
C LEU A 392 -10.60 17.68 11.22
N SER A 393 -9.68 17.01 11.90
CA SER A 393 -9.75 16.77 13.34
C SER A 393 -8.36 16.82 13.96
N ARG A 394 -8.13 17.89 14.75
CA ARG A 394 -6.93 17.99 15.60
C ARG A 394 -6.81 16.80 16.54
N GLU A 395 -7.94 16.33 17.10
CA GLU A 395 -7.95 15.15 17.98
C GLU A 395 -7.43 13.91 17.28
N PHE A 396 -7.79 13.71 15.98
CA PHE A 396 -7.27 12.59 15.21
C PHE A 396 -5.76 12.72 14.96
N PHE A 397 -5.30 13.92 14.56
CA PHE A 397 -3.86 14.17 14.36
C PHE A 397 -3.06 13.89 15.65
N ASP A 398 -3.55 14.39 16.78
CA ASP A 398 -2.92 14.16 18.08
C ASP A 398 -2.97 12.68 18.49
N GLU A 399 -4.04 11.95 18.10
CA GLU A 399 -4.14 10.52 18.36
C GLU A 399 -3.13 9.70 17.55
N VAL A 400 -2.88 10.07 16.29
CA VAL A 400 -1.80 9.44 15.50
C VAL A 400 -0.45 9.62 16.22
N ALA A 401 -0.18 10.82 16.71
CA ALA A 401 1.05 11.11 17.45
C ALA A 401 1.12 10.34 18.79
N ARG A 402 0.00 10.21 19.51
CA ARG A 402 -0.07 9.40 20.74
C ARG A 402 0.10 7.91 20.45
N TYR A 403 -0.55 7.40 19.40
CA TYR A 403 -0.43 5.98 19.03
C TYR A 403 1.00 5.62 18.65
N LEU A 404 1.71 6.52 17.97
CA LEU A 404 3.12 6.37 17.64
C LEU A 404 3.98 5.99 18.86
N THR A 405 3.69 6.50 20.07
CA THR A 405 4.47 6.17 21.29
C THR A 405 4.32 4.71 21.73
N ARG A 406 3.35 3.98 21.18
CA ARG A 406 3.09 2.56 21.43
C ARG A 406 3.60 1.66 20.31
N VAL A 407 4.10 2.25 19.23
CA VAL A 407 4.59 1.51 18.06
C VAL A 407 6.07 1.22 18.20
N THR A 408 6.42 -0.05 18.13
CA THR A 408 7.80 -0.52 18.00
C THR A 408 8.08 -0.83 16.54
N TYR A 409 8.99 -0.09 15.93
CA TYR A 409 9.50 -0.42 14.61
C TYR A 409 10.40 -1.66 14.69
N VAL A 410 10.16 -2.61 13.80
CA VAL A 410 10.90 -3.87 13.70
C VAL A 410 11.58 -3.91 12.33
N ASP A 411 12.90 -3.90 12.32
CA ASP A 411 13.66 -4.16 11.09
C ASP A 411 13.69 -5.67 10.84
N LEU A 412 13.07 -6.09 9.74
CA LEU A 412 12.97 -7.52 9.41
C LEU A 412 14.34 -8.16 9.18
N SER A 413 15.34 -7.38 8.76
CA SER A 413 16.71 -7.89 8.55
C SER A 413 17.40 -8.30 9.84
N ASP A 414 16.98 -7.75 10.98
CA ASP A 414 17.55 -8.02 12.30
C ASP A 414 16.85 -9.18 13.01
N LEU A 415 15.71 -9.67 12.46
CA LEU A 415 14.96 -10.73 13.08
C LEU A 415 15.55 -12.12 12.77
N PRO A 416 15.96 -12.90 13.78
CA PRO A 416 16.33 -14.29 13.59
C PRO A 416 15.16 -15.08 12.97
N GLY A 417 15.46 -15.88 11.94
CA GLY A 417 14.45 -16.73 11.28
C GLY A 417 13.58 -16.04 10.21
N TYR A 418 13.71 -14.70 10.00
CA TYR A 418 12.97 -14.04 8.92
C TYR A 418 13.24 -14.65 7.55
N MET A 419 14.51 -14.95 7.25
CA MET A 419 14.87 -15.56 5.96
C MET A 419 14.34 -16.99 5.80
N ASP A 420 14.26 -17.77 6.88
CA ASP A 420 13.68 -19.11 6.84
C ASP A 420 12.17 -19.02 6.58
N GLU A 421 11.49 -18.07 7.21
CA GLU A 421 10.07 -17.79 6.97
C GLU A 421 9.82 -17.31 5.53
N PHE A 422 10.68 -16.43 5.01
CA PHE A 422 10.61 -15.97 3.62
C PHE A 422 10.78 -17.13 2.61
N VAL A 423 11.74 -18.03 2.86
CA VAL A 423 11.95 -19.22 2.03
C VAL A 423 10.73 -20.14 2.12
N GLY A 424 10.18 -20.36 3.31
CA GLY A 424 8.96 -21.14 3.51
C GLY A 424 7.77 -20.57 2.78
N ALA A 425 7.60 -19.26 2.85
CA ALA A 425 6.56 -18.51 2.16
C ALA A 425 6.80 -18.39 0.64
N SER A 426 7.97 -18.72 0.11
CA SER A 426 8.25 -18.72 -1.34
C SER A 426 7.64 -19.93 -2.08
N PHE A 427 6.67 -20.60 -1.44
CA PHE A 427 5.87 -21.68 -2.03
C PHE A 427 4.39 -21.40 -1.86
N LEU A 428 3.55 -21.97 -2.71
CA LEU A 428 2.10 -21.85 -2.64
C LEU A 428 1.51 -23.00 -1.79
N PRO A 429 0.68 -22.75 -0.79
CA PRO A 429 0.54 -21.43 -0.12
C PRO A 429 1.72 -21.15 0.82
N HIS A 430 2.39 -22.19 1.34
CA HIS A 430 3.57 -22.16 2.22
C HIS A 430 4.17 -23.57 2.29
N THR A 431 5.47 -23.74 2.60
CA THR A 431 6.06 -25.09 2.82
C THR A 431 5.31 -25.85 3.91
N SER A 432 4.83 -25.16 4.92
CA SER A 432 4.03 -25.69 6.03
C SER A 432 2.69 -24.92 6.09
N PRO A 433 1.61 -25.41 5.42
CA PRO A 433 0.34 -24.69 5.33
C PRO A 433 -0.33 -24.39 6.68
N ASP A 434 -0.07 -25.17 7.72
CA ASP A 434 -0.62 -24.92 9.05
C ASP A 434 -0.15 -23.59 9.66
N LEU A 435 0.98 -23.07 9.19
CA LEU A 435 1.51 -21.76 9.62
C LEU A 435 0.70 -20.57 9.10
N LEU A 436 -0.24 -20.79 8.18
CA LEU A 436 -1.19 -19.75 7.74
C LEU A 436 -2.20 -19.40 8.83
N ARG A 437 -2.50 -20.34 9.74
CA ARG A 437 -3.42 -20.13 10.86
C ARG A 437 -2.73 -19.30 11.94
N MET A 438 -3.20 -18.08 12.13
CA MET A 438 -2.63 -17.11 13.08
C MET A 438 -3.67 -16.58 14.07
N GLY A 439 -4.89 -17.09 14.04
CA GLY A 439 -5.98 -16.73 14.94
C GLY A 439 -6.12 -17.69 16.11
#